data_fa95f06cc8d0ecd0cbc616be908cd3c5
#
_entry.id   fa95f06cc8d0ecd0cbc616be908cd3c5
#
_cell.length_a   1.000
_cell.length_b   1.000
_cell.length_c   1.000
_cell.angle_alpha   90.00
_cell.angle_beta   90.00
_cell.angle_gamma   90.00
#
_symmetry.space_group_name_H-M   'P 1'
#
loop_
_entity.id
_entity.type
_entity.pdbx_description
1 polymer ?
#
loop_
_entity_poly.entity_id
_entity_poly.type
_entity_poly.pdbx_seq_one_letter_code
_entity_poly.pdbx_strand_id
1 'polypeptide(L)'
;MFFTSGTTSYPKITTHNFKYPLGHYVTAKYWHQVDPDGIHFAISDTGWGKALWGKIYGQWLCEACIFTYDFDNFDAKEILHMIEKYKITTFCAPPTVYRVMVHLKLDQYDLSSLQ
;
A
#
# COMPACT_ATOMS: atom_id res chain seq x y z
N MET A 1 0.87 1.64 19.42
CA MET A 1 -0.20 0.68 19.80
C MET A 1 -1.20 0.60 18.67
N PHE A 2 -1.65 -0.61 18.34
CA PHE A 2 -2.68 -0.85 17.33
C PHE A 2 -3.84 -1.62 17.95
N PHE A 3 -5.04 -1.29 17.53
CA PHE A 3 -6.23 -2.05 17.90
C PHE A 3 -6.45 -3.17 16.88
N THR A 4 -6.75 -4.36 17.38
CA THR A 4 -7.15 -5.50 16.54
C THR A 4 -8.57 -5.90 16.91
N SER A 5 -9.35 -6.37 15.92
CA SER A 5 -10.74 -6.79 16.14
C SER A 5 -10.88 -7.93 17.14
N GLY A 6 -9.80 -8.68 17.38
CA GLY A 6 -9.84 -9.85 18.26
C GLY A 6 -10.77 -10.95 17.75
N THR A 7 -10.62 -12.14 18.29
CA THR A 7 -11.55 -13.28 18.04
C THR A 7 -12.71 -13.32 19.04
N THR A 8 -12.69 -12.47 20.04
CA THR A 8 -13.68 -12.32 21.10
C THR A 8 -14.19 -10.89 21.14
N SER A 9 -15.35 -10.66 21.71
CA SER A 9 -16.19 -9.45 21.66
C SER A 9 -15.51 -8.08 21.87
N TYR A 10 -14.27 -8.02 22.37
CA TYR A 10 -13.59 -6.77 22.65
C TYR A 10 -12.32 -6.60 21.82
N PRO A 11 -12.06 -5.38 21.30
CA PRO A 11 -10.81 -5.06 20.62
C PRO A 11 -9.62 -5.28 21.56
N LYS A 12 -8.55 -5.85 21.01
CA LYS A 12 -7.29 -6.03 21.73
C LYS A 12 -6.28 -4.96 21.30
N ILE A 13 -5.42 -4.57 22.22
CA ILE A 13 -4.34 -3.61 21.95
C ILE A 13 -3.05 -4.37 21.75
N THR A 14 -2.46 -4.26 20.57
CA THR A 14 -1.12 -4.76 20.29
C THR A 14 -0.12 -3.64 20.53
N THR A 15 0.84 -3.89 21.42
CA THR A 15 1.87 -2.92 21.78
C THR A 15 3.18 -3.26 21.06
N HIS A 16 3.80 -2.28 20.46
CA HIS A 16 5.12 -2.36 19.85
C HIS A 16 6.08 -1.36 20.50
N ASN A 17 7.36 -1.66 20.49
CA ASN A 17 8.38 -0.72 20.92
C ASN A 17 8.72 0.26 19.79
N PHE A 18 9.57 1.24 20.09
CA PHE A 18 9.98 2.28 19.12
C PHE A 18 10.81 1.75 17.93
N LYS A 19 11.32 0.52 18.00
CA LYS A 19 12.05 -0.13 16.90
C LYS A 19 11.12 -0.77 15.87
N TYR A 20 9.82 -0.83 16.14
CA TYR A 20 8.82 -1.42 15.23
C TYR A 20 8.92 -0.89 13.79
N PRO A 21 9.03 0.44 13.55
CA PRO A 21 9.18 0.97 12.19
C PRO A 21 10.40 0.43 11.47
N LEU A 22 11.53 0.25 12.16
CA LEU A 22 12.77 -0.26 11.56
C LEU A 22 12.62 -1.69 11.01
N GLY A 23 11.80 -2.53 11.66
CA GLY A 23 11.51 -3.87 11.20
C GLY A 23 10.82 -3.92 9.83
N HIS A 24 10.13 -2.85 9.44
CA HIS A 24 9.44 -2.78 8.14
C HIS A 24 10.35 -2.41 6.96
N TYR A 25 11.59 -2.01 7.20
CA TYR A 25 12.58 -1.82 6.15
C TYR A 25 12.75 -3.08 5.28
N VAL A 26 12.86 -4.24 5.92
CA VAL A 26 13.02 -5.53 5.22
C VAL A 26 11.80 -5.82 4.34
N THR A 27 10.60 -5.59 4.86
CA THR A 27 9.36 -5.78 4.09
C THR A 27 9.27 -4.83 2.90
N ALA A 28 9.57 -3.56 3.10
CA ALA A 28 9.51 -2.57 2.02
C ALA A 28 10.56 -2.87 0.94
N LYS A 29 11.80 -3.16 1.33
CA LYS A 29 12.89 -3.37 0.39
C LYS A 29 12.77 -4.68 -0.39
N TYR A 30 12.45 -5.78 0.27
CA TYR A 30 12.54 -7.13 -0.33
C TYR A 30 11.18 -7.72 -0.71
N TRP A 31 10.09 -7.29 -0.10
CA TRP A 31 8.74 -7.75 -0.44
C TRP A 31 8.03 -6.78 -1.38
N HIS A 32 7.97 -5.51 -1.02
CA HIS A 32 7.36 -4.50 -1.88
C HIS A 32 8.29 -4.04 -3.00
N GLN A 33 9.58 -4.35 -2.90
CA GLN A 33 10.61 -3.93 -3.87
C GLN A 33 10.62 -2.41 -4.12
N VAL A 34 10.45 -1.66 -3.03
CA VAL A 34 10.34 -0.20 -3.10
C VAL A 34 11.67 0.39 -3.53
N ASP A 35 11.64 1.21 -4.57
CA ASP A 35 12.77 1.92 -5.12
C ASP A 35 12.88 3.33 -4.48
N PRO A 36 14.07 3.77 -4.03
CA PRO A 36 14.27 5.13 -3.52
C PRO A 36 13.85 6.23 -4.50
N ASP A 37 14.08 6.01 -5.80
CA ASP A 37 13.70 6.94 -6.86
C ASP A 37 12.27 6.72 -7.37
N GLY A 38 11.55 5.77 -6.78
CA GLY A 38 10.24 5.35 -7.20
C GLY A 38 9.09 5.99 -6.40
N ILE A 39 7.88 5.70 -6.86
CA ILE A 39 6.64 6.12 -6.22
C ILE A 39 5.87 4.87 -5.79
N HIS A 40 5.67 4.73 -4.48
CA HIS A 40 4.90 3.63 -3.89
C HIS A 40 3.45 4.04 -3.64
N PHE A 41 2.52 3.26 -4.13
CA PHE A 41 1.09 3.43 -3.87
C PHE A 41 0.52 2.23 -3.13
N ALA A 42 -0.02 2.46 -1.93
CA ALA A 42 -0.71 1.41 -1.17
C ALA A 42 -2.16 1.80 -0.89
N ILE A 43 -3.07 0.93 -1.27
CA ILE A 43 -4.48 1.03 -0.89
C ILE A 43 -4.67 0.29 0.44
N SER A 44 -4.91 1.05 1.50
CA SER A 44 -5.23 0.53 2.82
C SER A 44 -5.97 1.59 3.63
N ASP A 45 -7.02 1.17 4.31
CA ASP A 45 -7.72 2.01 5.28
C ASP A 45 -6.76 2.43 6.40
N THR A 46 -6.81 3.71 6.77
CA THR A 46 -5.92 4.30 7.79
C THR A 46 -6.14 3.73 9.19
N GLY A 47 -7.29 3.12 9.45
CA GLY A 47 -7.58 2.39 10.68
C GLY A 47 -6.86 1.03 10.80
N TRP A 48 -6.26 0.53 9.72
CA TRP A 48 -5.56 -0.74 9.71
C TRP A 48 -4.06 -0.56 9.89
N GLY A 49 -3.43 -1.47 10.63
CA GLY A 49 -1.98 -1.47 10.81
C GLY A 49 -1.21 -1.50 9.48
N LYS A 50 -1.78 -2.12 8.44
CA LYS A 50 -1.22 -2.12 7.08
C LYS A 50 -0.96 -0.71 6.52
N ALA A 51 -1.77 0.28 6.87
CA ALA A 51 -1.55 1.66 6.44
C ALA A 51 -0.22 2.23 6.95
N LEU A 52 0.29 1.74 8.07
CA LEU A 52 1.56 2.17 8.62
C LEU A 52 2.74 1.36 8.06
N TRP A 53 2.67 0.04 8.11
CA TRP A 53 3.79 -0.81 7.68
C TRP A 53 3.83 -1.05 6.16
N GLY A 54 2.70 -1.02 5.47
CA GLY A 54 2.61 -1.23 4.03
C GLY A 54 2.63 0.05 3.20
N LYS A 55 2.64 1.23 3.85
CA LYS A 55 2.60 2.52 3.17
C LYS A 55 3.66 3.49 3.67
N ILE A 56 3.93 3.54 4.98
CA ILE A 56 4.70 4.64 5.57
C ILE A 56 6.09 4.20 6.01
N TYR A 57 6.19 3.33 7.02
CA TYR A 57 7.44 3.14 7.74
C TYR A 57 8.58 2.59 6.89
N GLY A 58 8.38 1.45 6.26
CA GLY A 58 9.40 0.82 5.45
C GLY A 58 9.72 1.62 4.20
N GLN A 59 8.70 2.20 3.58
CA GLN A 59 8.81 2.97 2.35
C GLN A 59 9.65 4.24 2.56
N TRP A 60 9.41 4.96 3.65
CA TRP A 60 10.23 6.13 3.99
C TRP A 60 11.66 5.76 4.42
N LEU A 61 11.85 4.62 5.08
CA LEU A 61 13.19 4.10 5.36
C LEU A 61 13.95 3.69 4.08
N CYS A 62 13.22 3.38 3.01
CA CYS A 62 13.76 3.14 1.67
C CYS A 62 13.82 4.41 0.81
N GLU A 63 13.57 5.60 1.40
CA GLU A 63 13.62 6.91 0.74
C GLU A 63 12.62 7.08 -0.42
N ALA A 64 11.60 6.22 -0.51
CA ALA A 64 10.62 6.26 -1.58
C ALA A 64 9.58 7.37 -1.39
N CYS A 65 9.12 7.90 -2.50
CA CYS A 65 7.92 8.75 -2.54
C CYS A 65 6.66 7.92 -2.25
N ILE A 66 5.80 8.41 -1.37
CA ILE A 66 4.51 7.77 -1.06
C ILE A 66 3.40 8.52 -1.78
N PHE A 67 2.74 7.83 -2.71
CA PHE A 67 1.55 8.35 -3.35
C PHE A 67 0.34 8.19 -2.42
N THR A 68 -0.38 9.27 -2.22
CA THR A 68 -1.61 9.27 -1.43
C THR A 68 -2.75 9.78 -2.28
N TYR A 69 -3.83 9.01 -2.31
CA TYR A 69 -5.04 9.32 -3.03
C TYR A 69 -6.24 9.03 -2.13
N ASP A 70 -7.09 10.02 -1.97
CA ASP A 70 -8.31 9.95 -1.19
C ASP A 70 -9.50 9.79 -2.13
N PHE A 71 -10.39 8.85 -1.84
CA PHE A 71 -11.59 8.58 -2.64
C PHE A 71 -12.75 8.13 -1.74
N ASP A 72 -13.94 8.62 -2.03
CA ASP A 72 -15.16 8.23 -1.32
C ASP A 72 -15.61 6.81 -1.70
N ASN A 73 -15.50 6.49 -3.00
CA ASN A 73 -15.87 5.19 -3.54
C ASN A 73 -14.71 4.61 -4.35
N PHE A 74 -14.45 3.32 -4.18
CA PHE A 74 -13.43 2.63 -4.95
C PHE A 74 -13.83 2.48 -6.42
N ASP A 75 -13.03 3.05 -7.32
CA ASP A 75 -13.11 2.80 -8.76
C ASP A 75 -11.75 2.28 -9.29
N ALA A 76 -11.75 1.03 -9.74
CA ALA A 76 -10.54 0.39 -10.23
C ALA A 76 -9.98 1.05 -11.51
N LYS A 77 -10.83 1.66 -12.34
CA LYS A 77 -10.38 2.39 -13.54
C LYS A 77 -9.65 3.66 -13.17
N GLU A 78 -10.14 4.36 -12.18
CA GLU A 78 -9.50 5.57 -11.66
C GLU A 78 -8.14 5.24 -11.05
N ILE A 79 -8.04 4.14 -10.28
CA ILE A 79 -6.76 3.68 -9.73
C ILE A 79 -5.75 3.36 -10.85
N LEU A 80 -6.16 2.63 -11.90
CA LEU A 80 -5.30 2.33 -13.05
C LEU A 80 -4.84 3.62 -13.75
N HIS A 81 -5.73 4.58 -13.92
CA HIS A 81 -5.38 5.89 -14.50
C HIS A 81 -4.38 6.66 -13.63
N MET A 82 -4.50 6.59 -12.29
CA MET A 82 -3.52 7.20 -11.38
C MET A 82 -2.14 6.53 -11.49
N ILE A 83 -2.12 5.19 -11.59
CA ILE A 83 -0.88 4.44 -11.78
C ILE A 83 -0.18 4.89 -13.07
N GLU A 84 -0.90 4.96 -14.17
CA GLU A 84 -0.41 5.43 -15.46
C GLU A 84 0.07 6.89 -15.41
N LYS A 85 -0.79 7.78 -14.94
CA LYS A 85 -0.55 9.23 -14.92
C LYS A 85 0.66 9.64 -14.10
N TYR A 86 0.81 9.05 -12.92
CA TYR A 86 1.87 9.41 -11.98
C TYR A 86 3.08 8.47 -12.05
N LYS A 87 3.06 7.51 -13.00
CA LYS A 87 4.15 6.54 -13.17
C LYS A 87 4.51 5.85 -11.87
N ILE A 88 3.49 5.33 -11.19
CA ILE A 88 3.66 4.56 -9.95
C ILE A 88 4.56 3.36 -10.25
N THR A 89 5.57 3.16 -9.42
CA THR A 89 6.55 2.07 -9.61
C THR A 89 6.23 0.82 -8.84
N THR A 90 5.62 0.97 -7.66
CA THR A 90 5.20 -0.18 -6.84
C THR A 90 3.80 0.02 -6.31
N PHE A 91 2.98 -1.04 -6.41
CA PHE A 91 1.57 -1.00 -6.02
C PHE A 91 1.22 -2.11 -5.03
N CYS A 92 0.64 -1.75 -3.89
CA CYS A 92 0.20 -2.68 -2.86
C CYS A 92 -1.27 -2.47 -2.53
N ALA A 93 -2.07 -3.50 -2.73
CA ALA A 93 -3.51 -3.45 -2.48
C ALA A 93 -4.03 -4.78 -1.90
N PRO A 94 -5.22 -4.78 -1.29
CA PRO A 94 -5.90 -6.02 -0.92
C PRO A 94 -6.22 -6.89 -2.14
N PRO A 95 -6.27 -8.22 -2.01
CA PRO A 95 -6.62 -9.13 -3.13
C PRO A 95 -7.95 -8.80 -3.81
N THR A 96 -8.90 -8.22 -3.08
CA THR A 96 -10.20 -7.78 -3.61
C THR A 96 -10.05 -6.71 -4.69
N VAL A 97 -9.08 -5.81 -4.55
CA VAL A 97 -8.76 -4.77 -5.55
C VAL A 97 -8.29 -5.42 -6.85
N TYR A 98 -7.34 -6.34 -6.76
CA TYR A 98 -6.83 -7.06 -7.93
C TYR A 98 -7.91 -7.89 -8.63
N ARG A 99 -8.83 -8.52 -7.87
CA ARG A 99 -9.97 -9.26 -8.45
C ARG A 99 -10.85 -8.38 -9.32
N VAL A 100 -11.05 -7.13 -8.96
CA VAL A 100 -11.81 -6.19 -9.78
C VAL A 100 -10.99 -5.77 -11.00
N MET A 101 -9.70 -5.48 -10.81
CA MET A 101 -8.82 -5.00 -11.89
C MET A 101 -8.64 -6.01 -13.01
N VAL A 102 -8.54 -7.33 -12.71
CA VAL A 102 -8.34 -8.36 -13.74
C VAL A 102 -9.53 -8.51 -14.70
N HIS A 103 -10.69 -7.97 -14.37
CA HIS A 103 -11.85 -7.93 -15.27
C HIS A 103 -11.87 -6.70 -16.18
N LEU A 104 -10.93 -5.78 -16.00
CA LEU A 104 -10.77 -4.61 -16.86
C LEU A 104 -9.83 -4.92 -18.03
N LYS A 105 -9.93 -4.12 -19.09
CA LYS A 105 -9.01 -4.17 -20.23
C LYS A 105 -7.71 -3.45 -19.87
N LEU A 106 -6.78 -4.18 -19.25
CA LEU A 106 -5.51 -3.62 -18.73
C LEU A 106 -4.60 -3.11 -19.85
N ASP A 107 -4.75 -3.63 -21.07
CA ASP A 107 -4.04 -3.21 -22.28
C ASP A 107 -4.34 -1.76 -22.71
N GLN A 108 -5.37 -1.15 -22.14
CA GLN A 108 -5.72 0.25 -22.36
C GLN A 108 -4.94 1.25 -21.49
N TYR A 109 -4.15 0.75 -20.55
CA TYR A 109 -3.38 1.56 -19.59
C TYR A 109 -1.89 1.31 -19.75
N ASP A 110 -1.08 2.36 -19.71
CA ASP A 110 0.37 2.23 -19.66
C ASP A 110 0.83 1.92 -18.22
N LEU A 111 0.97 0.65 -17.94
CA LEU A 111 1.43 0.13 -16.64
C LEU A 111 2.92 -0.23 -16.64
N SER A 112 3.68 0.22 -17.64
CA SER A 112 5.10 -0.12 -17.80
C SER A 112 6.01 0.39 -16.69
N SER A 113 5.54 1.35 -15.89
CA SER A 113 6.26 1.85 -14.73
C SER A 113 6.24 0.88 -13.52
N LEU A 114 5.28 -0.05 -13.46
CA LEU A 114 5.21 -1.03 -12.39
C LEU A 114 6.34 -2.06 -12.52
N GLN A 115 7.03 -2.29 -11.40
CA GLN A 115 8.13 -3.25 -11.27
C GLN A 115 7.65 -4.58 -10.70
#